data_3ae5ea6bc9589ed05faf4df4cff65cd0
#
_entry.id   3ae5ea6bc9589ed05faf4df4cff65cd0
#
_cell.length_a   1.000
_cell.length_b   1.000
_cell.length_c   1.000
_cell.angle_alpha   90.00
_cell.angle_beta   90.00
_cell.angle_gamma   90.00
#
_symmetry.space_group_name_H-M   'P 1'
#
loop_
_entity.id
_entity.type
_entity.pdbx_description
1 polymer ?
#
loop_
_entity_poly.entity_id
_entity_poly.type
_entity_poly.pdbx_seq_one_letter_code
_entity_poly.pdbx_strand_id
1 'polypeptide(L)'
;MEQVSRCSFRAHWDEYCSETITARCVRADNTDKMTDDEVLRLLQVTFAVERPAHFTNHPGCSECAEHDDTLQAHTLESLGYAEVGSAAWNPITMCTPEAFVYWLPALARVCLAPEDTHWGWYGDQLFTSDLRRDGPRNERWAYCTPVQRTAIAHFVEHVIDTREGLIEDYDLQHEMLDVLSIWSDAGDSAGDGLTGSGELPSR
;
A
#
# COMPACT_ATOMS: atom_id res chain seq x y z
N MET A 1 9.35 -12.10 -32.66
CA MET A 1 8.85 -13.00 -31.63
C MET A 1 8.68 -12.14 -30.39
N GLU A 2 7.48 -11.83 -29.99
CA GLU A 2 7.05 -11.36 -28.65
C GLU A 2 5.78 -10.52 -28.76
N GLN A 3 4.70 -11.21 -28.96
CA GLN A 3 3.36 -10.62 -28.90
C GLN A 3 2.43 -11.45 -28.00
N VAL A 4 2.98 -12.35 -27.17
CA VAL A 4 2.20 -13.30 -26.38
C VAL A 4 1.94 -12.84 -24.94
N SER A 5 2.70 -11.83 -24.44
CA SER A 5 2.65 -11.41 -23.03
C SER A 5 1.43 -10.53 -22.67
N ARG A 6 1.02 -9.64 -23.57
CA ARG A 6 0.00 -8.61 -23.25
C ARG A 6 -1.43 -9.12 -23.00
N CYS A 7 -1.79 -10.30 -23.50
CA CYS A 7 -3.11 -10.89 -23.22
C CYS A 7 -3.21 -11.65 -21.90
N SER A 8 -2.08 -11.99 -21.27
CA SER A 8 -2.06 -12.91 -20.14
C SER A 8 -2.47 -12.23 -18.82
N PHE A 9 -1.97 -11.04 -18.54
CA PHE A 9 -2.23 -10.36 -17.25
C PHE A 9 -3.70 -9.94 -17.12
N ARG A 10 -4.27 -9.32 -18.15
CA ARG A 10 -5.67 -8.88 -18.13
C ARG A 10 -6.65 -10.04 -18.05
N ALA A 11 -6.33 -11.18 -18.71
CA ALA A 11 -7.14 -12.36 -18.60
C ALA A 11 -7.08 -13.00 -17.19
N HIS A 12 -5.90 -13.02 -16.57
CA HIS A 12 -5.72 -13.49 -15.20
C HIS A 12 -6.36 -12.55 -14.18
N TRP A 13 -6.29 -11.25 -14.43
CA TRP A 13 -6.96 -10.22 -13.65
C TRP A 13 -8.49 -10.35 -13.71
N ASP A 14 -9.05 -10.52 -14.91
CA ASP A 14 -10.49 -10.71 -15.11
C ASP A 14 -10.99 -12.02 -14.46
N GLU A 15 -10.17 -13.08 -14.45
CA GLU A 15 -10.45 -14.37 -13.80
C GLU A 15 -10.41 -14.24 -12.27
N TYR A 16 -9.38 -13.57 -11.72
CA TYR A 16 -9.26 -13.29 -10.28
C TYR A 16 -10.43 -12.43 -9.77
N CYS A 17 -10.79 -11.38 -10.49
CA CYS A 17 -11.96 -10.56 -10.18
C CYS A 17 -13.27 -11.34 -10.26
N SER A 18 -13.39 -12.31 -11.17
CA SER A 18 -14.58 -13.15 -11.33
C SER A 18 -14.77 -14.14 -10.18
N GLU A 19 -13.70 -14.69 -9.64
CA GLU A 19 -13.78 -15.74 -8.60
C GLU A 19 -13.83 -15.19 -7.17
N THR A 20 -13.12 -14.08 -6.90
CA THR A 20 -12.91 -13.58 -5.53
C THR A 20 -13.84 -12.42 -5.16
N ILE A 21 -14.38 -11.68 -6.14
CA ILE A 21 -15.16 -10.44 -5.93
C ILE A 21 -16.61 -10.58 -6.45
N THR A 22 -17.19 -11.77 -6.45
CA THR A 22 -18.56 -12.02 -6.92
C THR A 22 -19.67 -11.24 -6.19
N ALA A 23 -19.34 -10.40 -5.22
CA ALA A 23 -20.33 -9.61 -4.49
C ALA A 23 -20.24 -8.08 -4.73
N ARG A 24 -19.23 -7.54 -5.44
CA ARG A 24 -19.07 -6.08 -5.57
C ARG A 24 -18.68 -5.53 -6.93
N CYS A 25 -18.28 -6.34 -7.88
CA CYS A 25 -18.11 -5.88 -9.26
C CYS A 25 -19.44 -5.89 -10.02
N VAL A 26 -20.33 -4.97 -9.68
CA VAL A 26 -21.24 -4.45 -10.70
C VAL A 26 -20.33 -3.63 -11.61
N ARG A 27 -19.95 -4.20 -12.76
CA ARG A 27 -19.34 -3.43 -13.86
C ARG A 27 -20.26 -2.24 -14.16
N ALA A 28 -19.94 -1.10 -13.55
CA ALA A 28 -20.37 0.16 -14.12
C ALA A 28 -19.59 0.30 -15.44
N ASP A 29 -20.33 0.37 -16.55
CA ASP A 29 -19.81 0.66 -17.86
C ASP A 29 -18.83 1.84 -17.81
N ASN A 30 -17.60 1.57 -18.14
CA ASN A 30 -16.49 2.38 -18.70
C ASN A 30 -16.54 3.93 -18.68
N THR A 31 -17.10 4.58 -17.70
CA THR A 31 -17.17 6.05 -17.65
C THR A 31 -16.62 6.70 -16.38
N ASP A 32 -16.10 5.94 -15.41
CA ASP A 32 -15.68 6.56 -14.14
C ASP A 32 -14.43 5.93 -13.52
N LYS A 33 -13.37 5.74 -14.34
CA LYS A 33 -12.05 5.45 -13.75
C LYS A 33 -11.54 6.72 -13.10
N MET A 34 -11.19 6.62 -11.81
CA MET A 34 -10.56 7.74 -11.08
C MET A 34 -9.28 8.18 -11.80
N THR A 35 -9.05 9.49 -11.80
CA THR A 35 -7.78 10.08 -12.22
C THR A 35 -6.74 10.01 -11.11
N ASP A 36 -5.46 10.18 -11.43
CA ASP A 36 -4.37 10.28 -10.43
C ASP A 36 -4.71 11.33 -9.35
N ASP A 37 -5.23 12.51 -9.75
CA ASP A 37 -5.61 13.58 -8.82
C ASP A 37 -6.76 13.18 -7.88
N GLU A 38 -7.72 12.43 -8.35
CA GLU A 38 -8.85 11.95 -7.54
C GLU A 38 -8.40 10.91 -6.52
N VAL A 39 -7.55 9.97 -6.92
CA VAL A 39 -6.96 8.98 -6.02
C VAL A 39 -6.09 9.66 -4.97
N LEU A 40 -5.22 10.59 -5.36
CA LEU A 40 -4.40 11.34 -4.42
C LEU A 40 -5.25 12.15 -3.44
N ARG A 41 -6.33 12.76 -3.89
CA ARG A 41 -7.26 13.48 -3.01
C ARG A 41 -7.97 12.53 -2.04
N LEU A 42 -8.40 11.36 -2.50
CA LEU A 42 -8.98 10.33 -1.63
C LEU A 42 -8.00 9.95 -0.51
N LEU A 43 -6.75 9.67 -0.85
CA LEU A 43 -5.72 9.35 0.13
C LEU A 43 -5.45 10.52 1.08
N GLN A 44 -5.29 11.74 0.59
CA GLN A 44 -5.06 12.92 1.42
C GLN A 44 -6.17 13.12 2.46
N VAL A 45 -7.42 12.96 2.08
CA VAL A 45 -8.57 13.10 2.99
C VAL A 45 -8.64 11.94 3.98
N THR A 46 -8.44 10.71 3.50
CA THR A 46 -8.56 9.49 4.32
C THR A 46 -7.41 9.35 5.32
N PHE A 47 -6.22 9.83 4.96
CA PHE A 47 -5.00 9.78 5.75
C PHE A 47 -4.61 11.16 6.34
N ALA A 48 -5.59 12.03 6.57
CA ALA A 48 -5.41 13.29 7.27
C ALA A 48 -5.22 13.03 8.78
N VAL A 49 -4.06 12.47 9.14
CA VAL A 49 -3.68 12.15 10.52
C VAL A 49 -2.68 13.17 11.04
N GLU A 50 -2.55 13.24 12.38
CA GLU A 50 -1.56 14.10 13.01
C GLU A 50 -0.14 13.62 12.67
N ARG A 51 0.78 14.58 12.49
CA ARG A 51 2.20 14.27 12.24
C ARG A 51 2.82 13.65 13.48
N PRO A 52 3.40 12.43 13.41
CA PRO A 52 4.13 11.82 14.52
C PRO A 52 5.32 12.67 14.97
N ALA A 53 5.64 12.62 16.26
CA ALA A 53 6.84 13.27 16.80
C ALA A 53 8.12 12.62 16.26
N HIS A 54 8.10 11.32 16.03
CA HIS A 54 9.15 10.52 15.39
C HIS A 54 8.54 9.55 14.40
N PHE A 55 9.21 9.32 13.30
CA PHE A 55 8.75 8.45 12.21
C PHE A 55 9.31 7.03 12.31
N THR A 56 10.41 6.85 13.05
CA THR A 56 11.07 5.55 13.24
C THR A 56 11.13 5.18 14.72
N ASN A 57 11.67 4.00 15.03
CA ASN A 57 11.94 3.58 16.42
C ASN A 57 13.17 4.31 17.00
N HIS A 58 13.22 5.62 16.83
CA HIS A 58 14.20 6.50 17.47
C HIS A 58 13.94 6.55 18.99
N PRO A 59 14.96 6.48 19.86
CA PRO A 59 16.40 6.46 19.60
C PRO A 59 17.02 5.05 19.56
N GLY A 60 16.30 4.01 19.18
CA GLY A 60 16.67 2.60 19.31
C GLY A 60 17.94 2.19 18.54
N CYS A 61 18.30 2.87 17.43
CA CYS A 61 19.52 2.64 16.68
C CYS A 61 19.95 3.89 15.90
N SER A 62 21.22 3.96 15.50
CA SER A 62 21.76 5.10 14.75
C SER A 62 21.13 5.24 13.36
N GLU A 63 20.90 4.14 12.65
CA GLU A 63 20.26 4.12 11.35
C GLU A 63 18.81 4.64 11.43
N CYS A 64 18.04 4.18 12.44
CA CYS A 64 16.71 4.72 12.68
C CYS A 64 16.72 6.22 12.95
N ALA A 65 17.73 6.73 13.67
CA ALA A 65 17.86 8.16 13.94
C ALA A 65 18.13 8.96 12.65
N GLU A 66 19.03 8.48 11.78
CA GLU A 66 19.33 9.11 10.49
C GLU A 66 18.10 9.12 9.56
N HIS A 67 17.34 8.04 9.52
CA HIS A 67 16.09 7.97 8.77
C HIS A 67 15.01 8.90 9.36
N ASP A 68 14.91 8.98 10.69
CA ASP A 68 14.01 9.91 11.36
C ASP A 68 14.36 11.37 11.01
N ASP A 69 15.63 11.74 11.09
CA ASP A 69 16.11 13.07 10.72
C ASP A 69 15.79 13.41 9.26
N THR A 70 15.97 12.46 8.34
CA THR A 70 15.60 12.62 6.92
C THR A 70 14.11 12.94 6.79
N LEU A 71 13.24 12.14 7.41
CA LEU A 71 11.81 12.33 7.32
C LEU A 71 11.34 13.61 8.05
N GLN A 72 11.99 13.98 9.17
CA GLN A 72 11.70 15.21 9.90
C GLN A 72 11.97 16.47 9.07
N ALA A 73 12.94 16.41 8.17
CA ALA A 73 13.29 17.53 7.29
C ALA A 73 12.25 17.79 6.18
N HIS A 74 11.28 16.88 5.97
CA HIS A 74 10.32 16.94 4.87
C HIS A 74 8.87 17.11 5.33
N THR A 75 8.04 17.57 4.39
CA THR A 75 6.56 17.60 4.48
C THR A 75 5.97 16.58 3.50
N LEU A 76 4.65 16.36 3.56
CA LEU A 76 3.95 15.50 2.58
C LEU A 76 4.15 15.96 1.14
N GLU A 77 4.32 17.28 0.93
CA GLU A 77 4.52 17.86 -0.40
C GLU A 77 5.98 17.78 -0.86
N SER A 78 6.94 17.85 0.06
CA SER A 78 8.37 17.93 -0.28
C SER A 78 9.09 16.59 -0.33
N LEU A 79 8.54 15.52 0.29
CA LEU A 79 9.11 14.17 0.20
C LEU A 79 9.08 13.69 -1.26
N GLY A 80 10.21 13.24 -1.78
CA GLY A 80 10.33 12.84 -3.19
C GLY A 80 11.29 11.69 -3.41
N TYR A 81 11.63 11.44 -4.67
CA TYR A 81 12.54 10.34 -5.06
C TYR A 81 13.91 10.43 -4.39
N ALA A 82 14.43 11.63 -4.16
CA ALA A 82 15.75 11.80 -3.56
C ALA A 82 15.84 11.16 -2.17
N GLU A 83 14.74 11.15 -1.43
CA GLU A 83 14.66 10.64 -0.06
C GLU A 83 14.27 9.16 0.01
N VAL A 84 13.36 8.72 -0.87
CA VAL A 84 12.78 7.37 -0.77
C VAL A 84 13.14 6.44 -1.93
N GLY A 85 13.76 6.93 -2.99
CA GLY A 85 14.02 6.16 -4.21
C GLY A 85 15.12 5.09 -4.07
N SER A 86 16.00 5.19 -3.07
CA SER A 86 17.05 4.19 -2.85
C SER A 86 16.53 2.97 -2.11
N ALA A 87 16.42 1.82 -2.78
CA ALA A 87 16.03 0.57 -2.14
C ALA A 87 16.98 0.16 -0.99
N ALA A 88 18.27 0.54 -1.07
CA ALA A 88 19.27 0.24 -0.04
C ALA A 88 19.20 1.20 1.16
N TRP A 89 18.55 2.36 1.02
CA TRP A 89 18.51 3.41 2.04
C TRP A 89 17.14 4.10 2.05
N ASN A 90 16.05 3.31 2.05
CA ASN A 90 14.71 3.85 2.08
C ASN A 90 14.22 4.04 3.53
N PRO A 91 14.02 5.28 4.01
CA PRO A 91 13.59 5.56 5.37
C PRO A 91 12.20 4.98 5.69
N ILE A 92 11.36 4.74 4.69
CA ILE A 92 10.01 4.19 4.86
C ILE A 92 10.05 2.75 5.39
N THR A 93 11.08 1.98 5.06
CA THR A 93 11.23 0.60 5.59
C THR A 93 11.42 0.56 7.11
N MET A 94 11.94 1.64 7.70
CA MET A 94 12.15 1.78 9.15
C MET A 94 11.00 2.51 9.86
N CYS A 95 10.00 2.96 9.13
CA CYS A 95 8.85 3.67 9.70
C CYS A 95 8.03 2.79 10.63
N THR A 96 7.58 3.38 11.74
CA THR A 96 6.49 2.82 12.53
C THR A 96 5.20 2.73 11.70
N PRO A 97 4.24 1.87 12.05
CA PRO A 97 2.95 1.83 11.34
C PRO A 97 2.23 3.18 11.30
N GLU A 98 2.30 3.95 12.39
CA GLU A 98 1.74 5.30 12.49
C GLU A 98 2.40 6.25 11.48
N ALA A 99 3.73 6.23 11.41
CA ALA A 99 4.50 7.06 10.48
C ALA A 99 4.23 6.68 9.02
N PHE A 100 4.12 5.39 8.73
CA PHE A 100 3.75 4.92 7.39
C PHE A 100 2.39 5.46 6.96
N VAL A 101 1.39 5.39 7.84
CA VAL A 101 0.04 5.93 7.59
C VAL A 101 0.10 7.44 7.31
N TYR A 102 0.91 8.20 8.07
CA TYR A 102 1.11 9.63 7.81
C TYR A 102 1.72 9.90 6.43
N TRP A 103 2.75 9.11 6.03
CA TRP A 103 3.47 9.33 4.78
C TRP A 103 2.77 8.79 3.53
N LEU A 104 1.78 7.91 3.67
CA LEU A 104 1.17 7.21 2.54
C LEU A 104 0.69 8.13 1.39
N PRO A 105 0.04 9.30 1.63
CA PRO A 105 -0.33 10.20 0.54
C PRO A 105 0.86 10.72 -0.27
N ALA A 106 1.99 10.97 0.40
CA ALA A 106 3.24 11.40 -0.27
C ALA A 106 3.85 10.25 -1.08
N LEU A 107 3.87 9.04 -0.53
CA LEU A 107 4.39 7.84 -1.20
C LEU A 107 3.55 7.50 -2.45
N ALA A 108 2.24 7.59 -2.35
CA ALA A 108 1.35 7.42 -3.50
C ALA A 108 1.62 8.46 -4.59
N ARG A 109 1.85 9.72 -4.23
CA ARG A 109 2.22 10.78 -5.18
C ARG A 109 3.55 10.47 -5.88
N VAL A 110 4.55 9.98 -5.16
CA VAL A 110 5.84 9.56 -5.76
C VAL A 110 5.65 8.34 -6.66
N CYS A 111 4.82 7.37 -6.26
CA CYS A 111 4.50 6.19 -7.06
C CYS A 111 3.77 6.53 -8.37
N LEU A 112 2.85 7.50 -8.36
CA LEU A 112 2.09 7.93 -9.53
C LEU A 112 2.88 8.91 -10.42
N ALA A 113 3.99 9.47 -9.95
CA ALA A 113 4.88 10.30 -10.75
C ALA A 113 5.51 9.48 -11.89
N PRO A 114 5.97 10.14 -12.97
CA PRO A 114 6.78 9.48 -13.99
C PRO A 114 7.99 8.77 -13.37
N GLU A 115 8.41 7.67 -13.99
CA GLU A 115 9.62 6.95 -13.61
C GLU A 115 10.83 7.88 -13.56
N ASP A 116 11.61 7.80 -12.49
CA ASP A 116 12.84 8.58 -12.36
C ASP A 116 14.01 7.91 -13.08
N THR A 117 14.79 8.67 -13.82
CA THR A 117 15.91 8.13 -14.62
C THR A 117 17.06 7.56 -13.78
N HIS A 118 17.14 7.91 -12.49
CA HIS A 118 18.19 7.45 -11.58
C HIS A 118 17.68 6.37 -10.61
N TRP A 119 16.45 6.52 -10.13
CA TRP A 119 15.88 5.67 -9.08
C TRP A 119 14.89 4.63 -9.60
N GLY A 120 14.48 4.73 -10.86
CA GLY A 120 13.44 3.88 -11.43
C GLY A 120 12.03 4.25 -10.97
N TRP A 121 11.11 3.30 -11.00
CA TRP A 121 9.74 3.50 -10.55
C TRP A 121 9.59 3.16 -9.07
N TYR A 122 9.16 4.13 -8.26
CA TYR A 122 8.99 3.95 -6.83
C TYR A 122 7.93 2.87 -6.48
N GLY A 123 6.99 2.59 -7.38
CA GLY A 123 5.99 1.52 -7.20
C GLY A 123 6.63 0.16 -6.92
N ASP A 124 7.79 -0.16 -7.50
CA ASP A 124 8.51 -1.39 -7.19
C ASP A 124 8.76 -1.52 -5.68
N GLN A 125 9.36 -0.53 -5.05
CA GLN A 125 9.63 -0.56 -3.60
C GLN A 125 8.35 -0.54 -2.77
N LEU A 126 7.38 0.31 -3.15
CA LEU A 126 6.14 0.47 -2.41
C LEU A 126 5.33 -0.84 -2.35
N PHE A 127 5.22 -1.54 -3.47
CA PHE A 127 4.40 -2.76 -3.55
C PHE A 127 5.14 -4.00 -3.05
N THR A 128 6.44 -4.14 -3.32
CA THR A 128 7.19 -5.33 -2.88
C THR A 128 7.58 -5.28 -1.41
N SER A 129 7.95 -4.11 -0.90
CA SER A 129 8.55 -3.97 0.44
C SER A 129 7.61 -3.36 1.46
N ASP A 130 6.78 -2.39 1.08
CA ASP A 130 6.04 -1.59 2.04
C ASP A 130 4.59 -2.04 2.23
N LEU A 131 3.84 -2.27 1.16
CA LEU A 131 2.44 -2.67 1.20
C LEU A 131 2.24 -4.18 1.33
N ARG A 132 3.18 -5.00 0.81
CA ARG A 132 3.14 -6.45 0.89
C ARG A 132 3.76 -7.03 2.15
N ARG A 133 4.50 -6.24 2.90
CA ARG A 133 5.29 -6.65 4.06
C ARG A 133 4.52 -7.60 5.00
N ASP A 134 5.11 -8.77 5.26
CA ASP A 134 4.57 -9.80 6.16
C ASP A 134 3.15 -10.31 5.84
N GLY A 135 2.63 -10.01 4.65
CA GLY A 135 1.31 -10.46 4.20
C GLY A 135 0.19 -10.12 5.19
N PRO A 136 -0.66 -11.09 5.59
CA PRO A 136 -1.79 -10.84 6.51
C PRO A 136 -1.40 -10.41 7.93
N ARG A 137 -0.12 -10.54 8.30
CA ARG A 137 0.42 -10.09 9.60
C ARG A 137 1.06 -8.71 9.53
N ASN A 138 0.86 -8.01 8.43
CA ASN A 138 1.37 -6.67 8.21
C ASN A 138 0.90 -5.71 9.31
N GLU A 139 1.84 -5.22 10.13
CA GLU A 139 1.51 -4.29 11.22
C GLU A 139 0.91 -2.99 10.70
N ARG A 140 1.30 -2.55 9.51
CA ARG A 140 0.73 -1.37 8.83
C ARG A 140 -0.72 -1.59 8.48
N TRP A 141 -1.06 -2.79 7.96
CA TRP A 141 -2.43 -3.19 7.72
C TRP A 141 -3.26 -3.22 9.01
N ALA A 142 -2.72 -3.80 10.07
CA ALA A 142 -3.39 -3.89 11.38
C ALA A 142 -3.63 -2.51 12.00
N TYR A 143 -2.73 -1.55 11.77
CA TYR A 143 -2.84 -0.18 12.26
C TYR A 143 -3.92 0.63 11.51
N CYS A 144 -4.13 0.37 10.23
CA CYS A 144 -5.10 1.07 9.40
C CYS A 144 -6.55 0.76 9.81
N THR A 145 -7.38 1.78 9.81
CA THR A 145 -8.84 1.62 9.91
C THR A 145 -9.41 0.94 8.66
N PRO A 146 -10.61 0.33 8.72
CA PRO A 146 -11.25 -0.25 7.53
C PRO A 146 -11.37 0.73 6.35
N VAL A 147 -11.70 2.00 6.62
CA VAL A 147 -11.79 3.03 5.58
C VAL A 147 -10.44 3.30 4.93
N GLN A 148 -9.37 3.34 5.72
CA GLN A 148 -8.00 3.50 5.21
C GLN A 148 -7.57 2.31 4.36
N ARG A 149 -7.88 1.09 4.79
CA ARG A 149 -7.61 -0.14 4.00
C ARG A 149 -8.32 -0.10 2.65
N THR A 150 -9.59 0.24 2.64
CA THR A 150 -10.36 0.40 1.39
C THR A 150 -9.74 1.46 0.48
N ALA A 151 -9.27 2.59 1.02
CA ALA A 151 -8.62 3.62 0.21
C ALA A 151 -7.28 3.15 -0.37
N ILE A 152 -6.51 2.32 0.36
CA ILE A 152 -5.30 1.68 -0.19
C ILE A 152 -5.67 0.69 -1.30
N ALA A 153 -6.70 -0.15 -1.12
CA ALA A 153 -7.15 -1.06 -2.15
C ALA A 153 -7.52 -0.32 -3.44
N HIS A 154 -8.28 0.78 -3.35
CA HIS A 154 -8.59 1.63 -4.52
C HIS A 154 -7.36 2.25 -5.17
N PHE A 155 -6.36 2.64 -4.39
CA PHE A 155 -5.09 3.12 -4.94
C PHE A 155 -4.36 2.00 -5.71
N VAL A 156 -4.31 0.78 -5.17
CA VAL A 156 -3.69 -0.38 -5.83
C VAL A 156 -4.42 -0.71 -7.14
N GLU A 157 -5.76 -0.77 -7.11
CA GLU A 157 -6.59 -0.97 -8.31
C GLU A 157 -6.31 0.10 -9.37
N HIS A 158 -6.22 1.38 -8.97
CA HIS A 158 -5.91 2.48 -9.87
C HIS A 158 -4.52 2.32 -10.52
N VAL A 159 -3.51 1.91 -9.75
CA VAL A 159 -2.16 1.66 -10.29
C VAL A 159 -2.16 0.50 -11.28
N ILE A 160 -2.86 -0.60 -10.96
CA ILE A 160 -3.04 -1.73 -11.88
C ILE A 160 -3.66 -1.27 -13.21
N ASP A 161 -4.68 -0.44 -13.13
CA ASP A 161 -5.42 0.06 -14.30
C ASP A 161 -4.66 1.08 -15.16
N THR A 162 -3.73 1.83 -14.55
CA THR A 162 -3.11 2.99 -15.21
C THR A 162 -1.61 2.84 -15.44
N ARG A 163 -0.96 1.87 -14.82
CA ARG A 163 0.50 1.63 -14.87
C ARG A 163 0.87 0.21 -15.34
N GLU A 164 0.00 -0.42 -16.14
CA GLU A 164 0.19 -1.79 -16.66
C GLU A 164 1.60 -2.00 -17.27
N GLY A 165 2.07 -1.03 -18.07
CA GLY A 165 3.40 -1.13 -18.69
C GLY A 165 4.55 -1.13 -17.67
N LEU A 166 4.48 -0.32 -16.60
CA LEU A 166 5.48 -0.34 -15.53
C LEU A 166 5.40 -1.64 -14.73
N ILE A 167 4.20 -2.13 -14.43
CA ILE A 167 4.02 -3.41 -13.74
C ILE A 167 4.64 -4.56 -14.54
N GLU A 168 4.50 -4.55 -15.87
CA GLU A 168 5.13 -5.53 -16.76
C GLU A 168 6.65 -5.38 -16.80
N ASP A 169 7.17 -4.16 -16.94
CA ASP A 169 8.60 -3.88 -17.03
C ASP A 169 9.37 -4.27 -15.76
N TYR A 170 8.71 -4.19 -14.59
CA TYR A 170 9.26 -4.56 -13.28
C TYR A 170 8.87 -5.98 -12.82
N ASP A 171 8.13 -6.75 -13.62
CA ASP A 171 7.66 -8.12 -13.33
C ASP A 171 6.86 -8.22 -12.01
N LEU A 172 5.97 -7.25 -11.76
CA LEU A 172 5.24 -7.08 -10.49
C LEU A 172 3.80 -7.61 -10.48
N GLN A 173 3.38 -8.35 -11.51
CA GLN A 173 1.99 -8.80 -11.65
C GLN A 173 1.51 -9.58 -10.43
N HIS A 174 2.34 -10.48 -9.92
CA HIS A 174 2.02 -11.28 -8.72
C HIS A 174 1.95 -10.45 -7.45
N GLU A 175 2.91 -9.57 -7.26
CA GLU A 175 2.99 -8.67 -6.11
C GLU A 175 1.79 -7.76 -6.02
N MET A 176 1.35 -7.20 -7.14
CA MET A 176 0.17 -6.33 -7.20
C MET A 176 -1.11 -7.06 -6.80
N LEU A 177 -1.30 -8.31 -7.26
CA LEU A 177 -2.46 -9.13 -6.87
C LEU A 177 -2.42 -9.50 -5.39
N ASP A 178 -1.25 -9.88 -4.86
CA ASP A 178 -1.07 -10.16 -3.44
C ASP A 178 -1.39 -8.94 -2.59
N VAL A 179 -0.86 -7.76 -2.96
CA VAL A 179 -1.12 -6.50 -2.25
C VAL A 179 -2.60 -6.17 -2.28
N LEU A 180 -3.23 -6.25 -3.44
CA LEU A 180 -4.67 -5.99 -3.54
C LEU A 180 -5.48 -6.96 -2.67
N SER A 181 -5.15 -8.25 -2.68
CA SER A 181 -5.81 -9.24 -1.81
C SER A 181 -5.69 -8.88 -0.33
N ILE A 182 -4.48 -8.52 0.13
CA ILE A 182 -4.21 -8.13 1.52
C ILE A 182 -5.07 -6.91 1.93
N TRP A 183 -5.13 -5.87 1.08
CA TRP A 183 -5.78 -4.62 1.43
C TRP A 183 -7.28 -4.58 1.15
N SER A 184 -7.79 -5.47 0.28
CA SER A 184 -9.22 -5.65 0.04
C SER A 184 -9.90 -6.51 1.10
N ASP A 185 -9.13 -7.25 1.92
CA ASP A 185 -9.68 -8.11 2.95
C ASP A 185 -10.29 -7.25 4.08
N ALA A 186 -11.60 -7.18 4.10
CA ALA A 186 -12.36 -6.29 4.98
C ALA A 186 -12.35 -6.69 6.46
N GLY A 187 -11.52 -7.66 6.85
CA GLY A 187 -11.26 -7.98 8.25
C GLY A 187 -12.46 -8.42 9.07
N ASP A 188 -13.35 -9.24 8.50
CA ASP A 188 -14.48 -9.87 9.23
C ASP A 188 -14.03 -10.92 10.28
N SER A 189 -12.73 -11.01 10.56
CA SER A 189 -12.16 -12.02 11.47
C SER A 189 -12.03 -11.56 12.92
N ALA A 190 -12.66 -10.48 13.33
CA ALA A 190 -12.61 -9.99 14.73
C ALA A 190 -13.93 -10.24 15.49
N GLY A 191 -14.50 -11.43 15.42
CA GLY A 191 -15.80 -11.66 16.03
C GLY A 191 -16.20 -13.09 16.37
N ASP A 192 -15.25 -14.04 16.50
CA ASP A 192 -15.65 -15.35 17.05
C ASP A 192 -14.57 -15.94 17.98
N GLY A 193 -14.86 -15.92 19.25
CA GLY A 193 -14.22 -16.84 20.16
C GLY A 193 -13.62 -16.28 21.42
N LEU A 194 -14.45 -15.81 22.37
CA LEU A 194 -14.16 -15.99 23.80
C LEU A 194 -15.44 -15.79 24.65
N THR A 195 -16.46 -16.61 24.39
CA THR A 195 -17.42 -16.95 25.42
C THR A 195 -17.06 -18.33 26.01
N GLY A 196 -15.90 -18.38 26.63
CA GLY A 196 -15.51 -19.49 27.48
C GLY A 196 -15.97 -19.19 28.90
N SER A 197 -17.17 -19.57 29.23
CA SER A 197 -17.67 -19.66 30.62
C SER A 197 -16.82 -20.71 31.35
N GLY A 198 -15.75 -20.28 31.99
CA GLY A 198 -14.96 -21.07 32.92
C GLY A 198 -15.59 -21.02 34.28
N GLU A 199 -16.44 -22.00 34.60
CA GLU A 199 -16.89 -22.32 35.96
C GLU A 199 -15.66 -22.61 36.85
N LEU A 200 -15.49 -21.85 37.92
CA LEU A 200 -14.54 -22.11 38.98
C LEU A 200 -15.05 -23.27 39.84
N PRO A 201 -14.29 -24.37 40.00
CA PRO A 201 -14.66 -25.39 41.01
C PRO A 201 -14.34 -24.86 42.42
N SER A 202 -15.33 -24.90 43.25
CA SER A 202 -15.23 -24.70 44.71
C SER A 202 -14.34 -25.79 45.32
N ARG A 203 -13.30 -25.38 46.04
CA ARG A 203 -12.79 -26.07 47.26
C ARG A 203 -11.99 -25.08 48.12
#